data_f00aaf7d8757f737ca0fe9c90cd74f57
#
_entry.id   f00aaf7d8757f737ca0fe9c90cd74f57
#
_cell.length_a   1.000
_cell.length_b   1.000
_cell.length_c   1.000
_cell.angle_alpha   90.00
_cell.angle_beta   90.00
_cell.angle_gamma   90.00
#
_symmetry.space_group_name_H-M   'P 1'
#
loop_
_entity.id
_entity.type
_entity.pdbx_description
1 polymer ?
#
loop_
_entity_poly.entity_id
_entity_poly.type
_entity_poly.pdbx_seq_one_letter_code
_entity_poly.pdbx_strand_id
1 'polypeptide(L)'
;MRLEVELIDGGGAGPGPATDLPPVRIARRRRRRLDRFEVVVFGAFAAVSVFVLALDLWRVAFHGGVWTGTDGVYVVDQLQYLAWIRDASHHFLVSNLFVLRGTPADYFQPAVAISGGLTALGVAPWLSLLLWKPVAVVAFFLGVRAYARRSVRGLWPRRVVLVLALFFGSYTLVYGDVSVLGDLFPGFLSWGYVFGLMALAAMVWALVAHDDARVTGRRLWLPGALGGLASLLHPWNGELLIGLVIAAELVMLALRRFSRNDVRLTAATLIGTGVPLLYYAILGKADLNWKLAQVNSRHTFSFWSIALATAPLLLPAIAAYRTRPATFLAAATRMWPLAAFAIFLLSGTSLGATPLHAFQGITIPLAVLAVEGLQLLGWRRVRRPMLVGALALGVFTIPTTIDELKIAKGLAAPTAENPNFIRRDERSAIDYLARAKQPGSVMTRSYLGGVVPGQTGRHTYIGDCLWSEPWCPDLTWNAQALFTGQLSTEVSRRFILQSGVRFVLADCETTADMRTLLGPLIRSTHEFGCAAVYEVE
;
A
#
# COMPACT_ATOMS: atom_id res chain seq x y z
N MET A 1 21.36 -7.54 11.78
CA MET A 1 22.76 -7.84 12.13
C MET A 1 22.71 -8.98 13.13
N ARG A 2 23.08 -10.20 12.75
CA ARG A 2 23.11 -11.38 13.63
C ARG A 2 24.50 -11.48 14.27
N LEU A 3 24.52 -11.72 15.58
CA LEU A 3 25.71 -12.14 16.30
C LEU A 3 25.82 -13.67 16.15
N GLU A 4 26.84 -14.16 15.49
CA GLU A 4 27.23 -15.56 15.57
C GLU A 4 28.19 -15.69 16.74
N VAL A 5 27.83 -16.52 17.70
CA VAL A 5 28.70 -16.92 18.79
C VAL A 5 29.47 -18.15 18.31
N GLU A 6 30.76 -17.97 18.05
CA GLU A 6 31.67 -19.07 17.77
C GLU A 6 32.25 -19.53 19.12
N LEU A 7 31.85 -20.71 19.57
CA LEU A 7 32.49 -21.39 20.70
C LEU A 7 33.84 -21.92 20.22
N ILE A 8 34.92 -21.36 20.73
CA ILE A 8 36.25 -21.92 20.53
C ILE A 8 36.41 -22.98 21.62
N ASP A 9 36.45 -24.25 21.22
CA ASP A 9 36.85 -25.37 22.04
C ASP A 9 38.31 -25.16 22.47
N GLY A 10 38.50 -24.76 23.70
CA GLY A 10 39.80 -24.75 24.39
C GLY A 10 39.94 -25.99 25.22
N GLY A 11 40.86 -26.87 24.83
CA GLY A 11 41.13 -28.12 25.49
C GLY A 11 41.54 -27.99 26.96
N GLY A 12 41.04 -28.88 27.73
CA GLY A 12 41.50 -29.50 28.95
C GLY A 12 42.19 -28.71 30.04
N ALA A 13 41.44 -28.33 31.10
CA ALA A 13 41.95 -28.19 32.45
C ALA A 13 40.78 -28.36 33.46
N GLY A 14 41.03 -29.07 34.56
CA GLY A 14 40.10 -29.61 35.52
C GLY A 14 39.16 -28.65 36.26
N PRO A 15 38.29 -29.16 37.18
CA PRO A 15 37.16 -28.40 37.72
C PRO A 15 37.62 -27.38 38.75
N GLY A 16 37.69 -26.11 38.31
CA GLY A 16 37.76 -24.93 39.16
C GLY A 16 36.39 -24.25 39.27
N PRO A 17 36.10 -23.43 40.31
CA PRO A 17 34.78 -22.90 40.57
C PRO A 17 34.32 -21.99 39.43
N ALA A 18 33.09 -22.25 38.99
CA ALA A 18 32.43 -21.60 37.86
C ALA A 18 32.14 -20.11 38.07
N THR A 19 33.03 -19.23 37.60
CA THR A 19 32.70 -17.78 37.52
C THR A 19 33.30 -17.03 36.34
N ASP A 20 34.01 -17.65 35.41
CA ASP A 20 34.52 -16.92 34.24
C ASP A 20 34.14 -17.59 32.92
N LEU A 21 32.95 -17.28 32.44
CA LEU A 21 32.65 -17.48 31.03
C LEU A 21 33.52 -16.53 30.20
N PRO A 22 34.29 -17.02 29.20
CA PRO A 22 35.13 -16.15 28.38
C PRO A 22 34.29 -15.08 27.71
N PRO A 23 34.79 -13.85 27.56
CA PRO A 23 34.04 -12.76 26.97
C PRO A 23 33.65 -13.14 25.52
N VAL A 24 32.34 -13.20 25.27
CA VAL A 24 31.77 -13.46 23.93
C VAL A 24 32.29 -12.39 23.00
N ARG A 25 33.28 -12.67 22.15
CA ARG A 25 33.73 -11.78 21.10
C ARG A 25 32.65 -11.64 20.04
N ILE A 26 31.92 -10.50 20.10
CA ILE A 26 30.93 -10.12 19.10
C ILE A 26 31.69 -9.72 17.84
N ALA A 27 31.86 -10.66 16.91
CA ALA A 27 32.40 -10.34 15.59
C ALA A 27 31.46 -9.36 14.88
N ARG A 28 31.90 -8.11 14.66
CA ARG A 28 31.20 -7.14 13.81
C ARG A 28 31.09 -7.73 12.41
N ARG A 29 29.92 -8.28 12.07
CA ARG A 29 29.65 -8.80 10.74
C ARG A 29 29.71 -7.65 9.73
N ARG A 30 30.70 -7.65 8.81
CA ARG A 30 30.74 -6.76 7.65
C ARG A 30 29.37 -6.82 6.96
N ARG A 31 28.81 -5.67 6.60
CA ARG A 31 27.63 -5.57 5.71
C ARG A 31 27.97 -6.38 4.47
N ARG A 32 27.44 -7.61 4.35
CA ARG A 32 27.65 -8.42 3.14
C ARG A 32 26.93 -7.71 2.01
N ARG A 33 27.66 -7.38 0.96
CA ARG A 33 27.09 -6.90 -0.31
C ARG A 33 26.04 -7.89 -0.81
N LEU A 34 25.17 -7.45 -1.71
CA LEU A 34 24.26 -8.34 -2.42
C LEU A 34 25.10 -9.39 -3.17
N ASP A 35 24.72 -10.66 -3.11
CA ASP A 35 25.32 -11.68 -3.97
C ASP A 35 24.65 -11.62 -5.36
N ARG A 36 25.24 -12.32 -6.34
CA ARG A 36 24.73 -12.32 -7.73
C ARG A 36 23.27 -12.76 -7.83
N PHE A 37 22.87 -13.74 -7.04
CA PHE A 37 21.49 -14.20 -7.01
C PHE A 37 20.55 -13.11 -6.45
N GLU A 38 20.93 -12.48 -5.36
CA GLU A 38 20.14 -11.37 -4.76
C GLU A 38 20.02 -10.17 -5.71
N VAL A 39 21.08 -9.88 -6.51
CA VAL A 39 21.02 -8.83 -7.54
C VAL A 39 20.04 -9.20 -8.65
N VAL A 40 20.05 -10.45 -9.12
CA VAL A 40 19.09 -10.92 -10.15
C VAL A 40 17.66 -10.86 -9.62
N VAL A 41 17.42 -11.34 -8.39
CA VAL A 41 16.09 -11.30 -7.76
C VAL A 41 15.61 -9.86 -7.56
N PHE A 42 16.51 -8.96 -7.15
CA PHE A 42 16.19 -7.53 -7.03
C PHE A 42 15.86 -6.92 -8.40
N GLY A 43 16.66 -7.20 -9.43
CA GLY A 43 16.39 -6.72 -10.78
C GLY A 43 15.06 -7.21 -11.33
N ALA A 44 14.72 -8.49 -11.11
CA ALA A 44 13.43 -9.05 -11.49
C ALA A 44 12.27 -8.37 -10.74
N PHE A 45 12.39 -8.17 -9.42
CA PHE A 45 11.37 -7.49 -8.63
C PHE A 45 11.21 -6.03 -9.05
N ALA A 46 12.30 -5.32 -9.30
CA ALA A 46 12.26 -3.95 -9.83
C ALA A 46 11.61 -3.89 -11.21
N ALA A 47 11.93 -4.83 -12.11
CA ALA A 47 11.31 -4.91 -13.44
C ALA A 47 9.81 -5.15 -13.36
N VAL A 48 9.36 -6.09 -12.52
CA VAL A 48 7.93 -6.30 -12.25
C VAL A 48 7.30 -5.02 -11.70
N SER A 49 7.93 -4.38 -10.72
CA SER A 49 7.40 -3.17 -10.07
C SER A 49 7.23 -1.97 -11.02
N VAL A 50 8.04 -1.84 -12.05
CA VAL A 50 7.95 -0.74 -13.04
C VAL A 50 7.17 -1.12 -14.30
N PHE A 51 6.66 -2.34 -14.39
CA PHE A 51 6.02 -2.85 -15.61
C PHE A 51 4.84 -1.99 -16.07
N VAL A 52 3.92 -1.65 -15.17
CA VAL A 52 2.72 -0.86 -15.50
C VAL A 52 3.12 0.56 -15.91
N LEU A 53 4.02 1.20 -15.16
CA LEU A 53 4.54 2.52 -15.51
C LEU A 53 5.22 2.51 -16.89
N ALA A 54 6.01 1.49 -17.18
CA ALA A 54 6.65 1.34 -18.51
C ALA A 54 5.60 1.18 -19.61
N LEU A 55 4.52 0.44 -19.36
CA LEU A 55 3.40 0.31 -20.28
C LEU A 55 2.70 1.64 -20.54
N ASP A 56 2.45 2.43 -19.49
CA ASP A 56 1.80 3.73 -19.62
C ASP A 56 2.70 4.73 -20.35
N LEU A 57 3.99 4.78 -20.04
CA LEU A 57 4.96 5.60 -20.77
C LEU A 57 5.07 5.19 -22.25
N TRP A 58 5.00 3.90 -22.55
CA TRP A 58 4.94 3.42 -23.93
C TRP A 58 3.69 3.89 -24.65
N ARG A 59 2.53 3.87 -23.99
CA ARG A 59 1.26 4.41 -24.55
C ARG A 59 1.36 5.91 -24.83
N VAL A 60 1.96 6.68 -23.92
CA VAL A 60 2.23 8.11 -24.16
C VAL A 60 3.08 8.32 -25.40
N ALA A 61 4.18 7.59 -25.50
CA ALA A 61 5.15 7.77 -26.57
C ALA A 61 4.63 7.36 -27.95
N PHE A 62 3.85 6.27 -28.03
CA PHE A 62 3.47 5.65 -29.31
C PHE A 62 2.00 5.77 -29.66
N HIS A 63 1.11 6.05 -28.70
CA HIS A 63 -0.34 6.14 -28.95
C HIS A 63 -0.90 7.54 -28.69
N GLY A 64 -0.08 8.49 -28.27
CA GLY A 64 -0.44 9.91 -28.13
C GLY A 64 -1.49 10.17 -27.04
N GLY A 65 -1.67 9.26 -26.09
CA GLY A 65 -2.54 9.47 -24.93
C GLY A 65 -2.04 10.59 -24.03
N VAL A 66 -2.94 11.36 -23.44
CA VAL A 66 -2.61 12.35 -22.41
C VAL A 66 -2.70 11.66 -21.05
N TRP A 67 -1.54 11.37 -20.49
CA TRP A 67 -1.41 10.66 -19.23
C TRP A 67 -1.72 11.58 -18.04
N THR A 68 -2.44 11.04 -17.04
CA THR A 68 -2.81 11.79 -15.82
C THR A 68 -1.75 11.75 -14.73
N GLY A 69 -0.71 10.92 -14.91
CA GLY A 69 0.40 10.82 -13.96
C GLY A 69 0.30 9.64 -12.99
N THR A 70 -0.61 8.70 -13.25
CA THR A 70 -0.84 7.51 -12.43
C THR A 70 -0.09 6.28 -12.97
N ASP A 71 0.02 5.23 -12.17
CA ASP A 71 0.71 3.98 -12.53
C ASP A 71 -0.22 2.95 -13.20
N GLY A 72 -1.42 3.36 -13.64
CA GLY A 72 -2.39 2.56 -14.38
C GLY A 72 -3.12 1.46 -13.61
N VAL A 73 -2.74 1.18 -12.36
CA VAL A 73 -3.47 0.29 -11.44
C VAL A 73 -3.81 1.07 -10.18
N TYR A 74 -5.00 0.87 -9.60
CA TYR A 74 -5.51 1.71 -8.50
C TYR A 74 -5.46 3.21 -8.82
N VAL A 75 -5.91 3.55 -10.04
CA VAL A 75 -5.82 4.92 -10.56
C VAL A 75 -6.54 5.91 -9.67
N VAL A 76 -7.69 5.53 -9.14
CA VAL A 76 -8.53 6.39 -8.29
C VAL A 76 -7.81 6.77 -7.01
N ASP A 77 -7.18 5.81 -6.32
CA ASP A 77 -6.38 6.06 -5.11
C ASP A 77 -5.19 6.97 -5.40
N GLN A 78 -4.54 6.80 -6.57
CA GLN A 78 -3.43 7.65 -6.97
C GLN A 78 -3.87 9.06 -7.31
N LEU A 79 -5.03 9.24 -7.96
CA LEU A 79 -5.61 10.56 -8.23
C LEU A 79 -5.92 11.29 -6.91
N GLN A 80 -6.36 10.56 -5.88
CA GLN A 80 -6.52 11.10 -4.54
C GLN A 80 -5.17 11.55 -3.97
N TYR A 81 -4.11 10.73 -4.05
CA TYR A 81 -2.78 11.16 -3.61
C TYR A 81 -2.29 12.39 -4.39
N LEU A 82 -2.56 12.47 -5.69
CA LEU A 82 -2.22 13.65 -6.49
C LEU A 82 -2.98 14.90 -6.02
N ALA A 83 -4.26 14.77 -5.66
CA ALA A 83 -5.06 15.83 -5.08
C ALA A 83 -4.47 16.31 -3.74
N TRP A 84 -4.13 15.40 -2.85
CA TRP A 84 -3.50 15.72 -1.57
C TRP A 84 -2.11 16.33 -1.73
N ILE A 85 -1.29 15.85 -2.66
CA ILE A 85 0.02 16.42 -2.96
C ILE A 85 -0.13 17.85 -3.49
N ARG A 86 -1.14 18.08 -4.33
CA ARG A 86 -1.45 19.42 -4.85
C ARG A 86 -1.87 20.36 -3.72
N ASP A 87 -2.75 19.93 -2.83
CA ASP A 87 -3.18 20.70 -1.66
C ASP A 87 -2.01 20.93 -0.69
N ALA A 88 -1.19 19.90 -0.42
CA ALA A 88 0.01 19.98 0.42
C ALA A 88 1.08 20.94 -0.12
N SER A 89 1.01 21.35 -1.37
CA SER A 89 1.90 22.40 -1.91
C SER A 89 1.57 23.80 -1.39
N HIS A 90 0.41 23.98 -0.78
CA HIS A 90 -0.07 25.24 -0.19
C HIS A 90 -0.30 25.14 1.32
N HIS A 91 -0.57 23.95 1.83
CA HIS A 91 -0.90 23.68 3.23
C HIS A 91 -0.08 22.51 3.77
N PHE A 92 0.31 22.54 5.06
CA PHE A 92 1.03 21.41 5.66
C PHE A 92 0.12 20.21 5.91
N LEU A 93 -1.11 20.48 6.34
CA LEU A 93 -2.18 19.50 6.46
C LEU A 93 -3.10 19.63 5.25
N VAL A 94 -3.67 18.53 4.80
CA VAL A 94 -4.48 18.51 3.58
C VAL A 94 -5.95 18.29 3.86
N SER A 95 -6.78 18.77 2.94
CA SER A 95 -8.23 18.68 2.93
C SER A 95 -8.72 17.66 1.90
N ASN A 96 -10.03 17.36 1.93
CA ASN A 96 -10.68 16.56 0.90
C ASN A 96 -11.18 17.45 -0.24
N LEU A 97 -10.62 17.29 -1.44
CA LEU A 97 -11.00 18.05 -2.64
C LEU A 97 -12.10 17.39 -3.48
N PHE A 98 -12.58 16.18 -3.11
CA PHE A 98 -13.60 15.43 -3.85
C PHE A 98 -15.03 15.70 -3.37
N VAL A 99 -15.24 16.81 -2.67
CA VAL A 99 -16.53 17.33 -2.24
C VAL A 99 -16.58 18.83 -2.49
N LEU A 100 -17.78 19.38 -2.78
CA LEU A 100 -17.92 20.80 -3.05
C LEU A 100 -17.74 21.69 -1.81
N ARG A 101 -17.99 21.12 -0.63
CA ARG A 101 -17.83 21.84 0.63
C ARG A 101 -16.37 21.96 0.98
N GLY A 102 -15.95 23.11 1.50
CA GLY A 102 -14.67 23.21 2.17
C GLY A 102 -14.63 22.20 3.34
N THR A 103 -13.60 21.39 3.39
CA THR A 103 -13.36 20.46 4.49
C THR A 103 -12.20 20.94 5.35
N PRO A 104 -12.10 20.54 6.62
CA PRO A 104 -10.95 20.86 7.44
C PRO A 104 -9.66 20.38 6.76
N ALA A 105 -8.59 21.17 6.85
CA ALA A 105 -7.25 20.73 6.50
C ALA A 105 -6.62 20.10 7.75
N ASP A 106 -6.87 18.84 7.98
CA ASP A 106 -6.52 18.14 9.22
C ASP A 106 -5.82 16.78 8.99
N TYR A 107 -5.67 16.37 7.73
CA TYR A 107 -4.98 15.13 7.41
C TYR A 107 -3.49 15.34 7.16
N PHE A 108 -2.69 14.50 7.83
CA PHE A 108 -1.23 14.45 7.69
C PHE A 108 -0.75 13.07 7.27
N GLN A 109 0.02 13.02 6.20
CA GLN A 109 0.79 11.86 5.79
C GLN A 109 2.19 12.33 5.34
N PRO A 110 3.29 11.79 5.89
CA PRO A 110 4.64 12.34 5.67
C PRO A 110 5.09 12.31 4.21
N ALA A 111 4.72 11.27 3.44
CA ALA A 111 5.10 11.21 2.03
C ALA A 111 4.33 12.23 1.19
N VAL A 112 3.05 12.48 1.50
CA VAL A 112 2.24 13.54 0.88
C VAL A 112 2.83 14.92 1.22
N ALA A 113 3.16 15.17 2.47
CA ALA A 113 3.75 16.45 2.89
C ALA A 113 5.10 16.74 2.20
N ILE A 114 5.97 15.72 2.11
CA ILE A 114 7.26 15.85 1.39
C ILE A 114 7.00 16.09 -0.11
N SER A 115 6.09 15.34 -0.73
CA SER A 115 5.74 15.50 -2.14
C SER A 115 5.10 16.86 -2.41
N GLY A 116 4.27 17.36 -1.49
CA GLY A 116 3.70 18.72 -1.54
C GLY A 116 4.79 19.78 -1.49
N GLY A 117 5.78 19.63 -0.59
CA GLY A 117 6.95 20.51 -0.55
C GLY A 117 7.74 20.53 -1.86
N LEU A 118 7.96 19.36 -2.49
CA LEU A 118 8.59 19.27 -3.81
C LEU A 118 7.73 19.96 -4.87
N THR A 119 6.40 19.83 -4.79
CA THR A 119 5.48 20.49 -5.72
C THR A 119 5.48 21.99 -5.54
N ALA A 120 5.57 22.51 -4.33
CA ALA A 120 5.76 23.93 -4.05
C ALA A 120 7.06 24.49 -4.66
N LEU A 121 8.10 23.65 -4.81
CA LEU A 121 9.36 23.98 -5.49
C LEU A 121 9.29 23.81 -7.01
N GLY A 122 8.13 23.50 -7.60
CA GLY A 122 7.93 23.39 -9.04
C GLY A 122 7.99 21.98 -9.62
N VAL A 123 8.16 20.93 -8.79
CA VAL A 123 8.07 19.55 -9.27
C VAL A 123 6.60 19.20 -9.52
N ALA A 124 6.30 18.62 -10.68
CA ALA A 124 4.93 18.19 -10.97
C ALA A 124 4.43 17.15 -9.92
N PRO A 125 3.16 17.23 -9.45
CA PRO A 125 2.61 16.34 -8.43
C PRO A 125 2.81 14.84 -8.76
N TRP A 126 2.57 14.45 -10.02
CA TRP A 126 2.75 13.08 -10.47
C TRP A 126 4.22 12.61 -10.37
N LEU A 127 5.18 13.48 -10.68
CA LEU A 127 6.60 13.14 -10.57
C LEU A 127 7.01 12.99 -9.10
N SER A 128 6.52 13.89 -8.23
CA SER A 128 6.80 13.82 -6.79
C SER A 128 6.23 12.55 -6.15
N LEU A 129 5.08 12.05 -6.64
CA LEU A 129 4.51 10.76 -6.23
C LEU A 129 5.38 9.60 -6.72
N LEU A 130 5.74 9.57 -8.00
CA LEU A 130 6.50 8.47 -8.60
C LEU A 130 7.93 8.34 -8.06
N LEU A 131 8.52 9.42 -7.56
CA LEU A 131 9.84 9.37 -6.91
C LEU A 131 9.87 8.43 -5.68
N TRP A 132 8.74 8.14 -5.06
CA TRP A 132 8.66 7.19 -3.96
C TRP A 132 8.76 5.73 -4.41
N LYS A 133 8.46 5.41 -5.67
CA LYS A 133 8.47 4.04 -6.17
C LYS A 133 9.85 3.36 -6.01
N PRO A 134 10.97 3.92 -6.47
CA PRO A 134 12.29 3.31 -6.25
C PRO A 134 12.62 3.21 -4.75
N VAL A 135 12.21 4.17 -3.93
CA VAL A 135 12.42 4.13 -2.47
C VAL A 135 11.67 2.96 -1.86
N ALA A 136 10.39 2.79 -2.19
CA ALA A 136 9.54 1.69 -1.72
C ALA A 136 10.09 0.32 -2.13
N VAL A 137 10.42 0.15 -3.41
CA VAL A 137 10.94 -1.11 -3.98
C VAL A 137 12.25 -1.52 -3.32
N VAL A 138 13.20 -0.59 -3.18
CA VAL A 138 14.50 -0.86 -2.52
C VAL A 138 14.31 -1.16 -1.04
N ALA A 139 13.54 -0.33 -0.32
CA ALA A 139 13.32 -0.51 1.11
C ALA A 139 12.63 -1.84 1.41
N PHE A 140 11.62 -2.21 0.62
CA PHE A 140 10.90 -3.46 0.76
C PHE A 140 11.79 -4.68 0.46
N PHE A 141 12.48 -4.70 -0.67
CA PHE A 141 13.41 -5.78 -1.02
C PHE A 141 14.46 -6.01 0.08
N LEU A 142 15.10 -4.93 0.54
CA LEU A 142 16.12 -5.03 1.59
C LEU A 142 15.51 -5.48 2.93
N GLY A 143 14.29 -5.07 3.25
CA GLY A 143 13.54 -5.52 4.43
C GLY A 143 13.25 -7.01 4.39
N VAL A 144 12.66 -7.51 3.31
CA VAL A 144 12.37 -8.94 3.11
C VAL A 144 13.65 -9.77 3.14
N ARG A 145 14.71 -9.30 2.47
CA ARG A 145 16.03 -9.92 2.53
C ARG A 145 16.59 -10.01 3.96
N ALA A 146 16.51 -8.93 4.72
CA ALA A 146 16.95 -8.90 6.11
C ALA A 146 16.13 -9.85 6.97
N TYR A 147 14.83 -9.88 6.77
CA TYR A 147 13.88 -10.78 7.45
C TYR A 147 14.21 -12.25 7.14
N ALA A 148 14.32 -12.62 5.85
CA ALA A 148 14.64 -13.99 5.44
C ALA A 148 15.99 -14.47 6.02
N ARG A 149 17.01 -13.60 6.04
CA ARG A 149 18.33 -13.93 6.58
C ARG A 149 18.34 -14.20 8.08
N ARG A 150 17.40 -13.61 8.82
CA ARG A 150 17.26 -13.83 10.26
C ARG A 150 16.36 -15.02 10.58
N SER A 151 15.33 -15.24 9.78
CA SER A 151 14.32 -16.24 10.05
C SER A 151 14.79 -17.65 9.73
N VAL A 152 15.56 -17.86 8.66
CA VAL A 152 16.00 -19.21 8.25
C VAL A 152 17.52 -19.35 8.16
N ARG A 153 18.01 -20.57 8.49
CA ARG A 153 19.43 -20.92 8.38
C ARG A 153 19.72 -21.54 7.01
N GLY A 154 20.93 -21.30 6.50
CA GLY A 154 21.38 -21.85 5.21
C GLY A 154 21.12 -20.93 4.01
N LEU A 155 21.95 -21.05 2.98
CA LEU A 155 21.91 -20.17 1.80
C LEU A 155 20.67 -20.45 0.95
N TRP A 156 20.41 -21.71 0.64
CA TRP A 156 19.28 -22.11 -0.22
C TRP A 156 17.90 -21.80 0.41
N PRO A 157 17.63 -22.15 1.69
CA PRO A 157 16.39 -21.76 2.34
C PRO A 157 16.14 -20.25 2.30
N ARG A 158 17.17 -19.41 2.50
CA ARG A 158 17.06 -17.94 2.43
C ARG A 158 16.69 -17.46 1.04
N ARG A 159 17.28 -18.07 0.00
CA ARG A 159 16.97 -17.75 -1.40
C ARG A 159 15.55 -18.13 -1.77
N VAL A 160 15.10 -19.30 -1.35
CA VAL A 160 13.72 -19.78 -1.56
C VAL A 160 12.72 -18.84 -0.87
N VAL A 161 12.94 -18.52 0.41
CA VAL A 161 12.11 -17.58 1.14
C VAL A 161 12.05 -16.22 0.45
N LEU A 162 13.20 -15.68 0.00
CA LEU A 162 13.26 -14.39 -0.67
C LEU A 162 12.42 -14.38 -1.96
N VAL A 163 12.54 -15.42 -2.77
CA VAL A 163 11.79 -15.53 -4.03
C VAL A 163 10.29 -15.72 -3.76
N LEU A 164 9.91 -16.63 -2.84
CA LEU A 164 8.50 -16.85 -2.50
C LEU A 164 7.85 -15.61 -1.88
N ALA A 165 8.54 -14.91 -1.00
CA ALA A 165 8.01 -13.70 -0.38
C ALA A 165 7.76 -12.55 -1.36
N LEU A 166 8.53 -12.49 -2.46
CA LEU A 166 8.44 -11.41 -3.46
C LEU A 166 7.56 -11.77 -4.67
N PHE A 167 7.55 -13.03 -5.09
CA PHE A 167 6.97 -13.47 -6.36
C PHE A 167 5.96 -14.60 -6.23
N PHE A 168 5.69 -15.07 -5.01
CA PHE A 168 4.57 -15.99 -4.85
C PHE A 168 3.31 -15.24 -5.24
N GLY A 169 2.75 -15.63 -6.34
CA GLY A 169 1.55 -15.04 -6.88
C GLY A 169 0.34 -15.88 -6.55
N SER A 170 -0.78 -15.33 -6.89
CA SER A 170 -2.07 -15.88 -6.59
C SER A 170 -2.55 -16.85 -7.66
N TYR A 171 -3.02 -17.99 -7.20
CA TYR A 171 -4.00 -18.78 -7.96
C TYR A 171 -5.44 -18.23 -7.80
N THR A 172 -5.61 -17.02 -7.25
CA THR A 172 -6.92 -16.37 -7.08
C THR A 172 -7.60 -16.10 -8.41
N LEU A 173 -6.87 -16.07 -9.52
CA LEU A 173 -7.47 -16.08 -10.85
C LEU A 173 -8.45 -17.24 -11.07
N VAL A 174 -8.21 -18.36 -10.40
CA VAL A 174 -9.12 -19.51 -10.39
C VAL A 174 -10.40 -19.20 -9.60
N TYR A 175 -10.33 -18.26 -8.65
CA TYR A 175 -11.43 -17.92 -7.73
C TYR A 175 -12.06 -16.54 -7.97
N GLY A 176 -11.59 -15.81 -8.97
CA GLY A 176 -12.28 -14.64 -9.50
C GLY A 176 -12.19 -13.34 -8.72
N ASP A 177 -11.48 -13.29 -7.60
CA ASP A 177 -11.39 -12.06 -6.79
C ASP A 177 -10.04 -11.35 -7.00
N VAL A 178 -10.03 -10.43 -7.96
CA VAL A 178 -8.84 -9.62 -8.32
C VAL A 178 -8.43 -8.67 -7.18
N SER A 179 -9.36 -8.23 -6.35
CA SER A 179 -9.07 -7.29 -5.25
C SER A 179 -8.14 -7.88 -4.20
N VAL A 180 -8.16 -9.20 -4.02
CA VAL A 180 -7.26 -9.92 -3.11
C VAL A 180 -5.79 -9.82 -3.53
N LEU A 181 -5.50 -9.65 -4.83
CA LEU A 181 -4.14 -9.56 -5.33
C LEU A 181 -3.36 -8.36 -4.76
N GLY A 182 -4.02 -7.21 -4.67
CA GLY A 182 -3.40 -5.96 -4.26
C GLY A 182 -2.85 -5.96 -2.84
N ASP A 183 -3.47 -6.71 -1.96
CA ASP A 183 -3.08 -6.75 -0.56
C ASP A 183 -2.19 -7.94 -0.20
N LEU A 184 -2.44 -9.11 -0.82
CA LEU A 184 -1.69 -10.31 -0.47
C LEU A 184 -0.30 -10.34 -1.10
N PHE A 185 -0.15 -9.86 -2.33
CA PHE A 185 1.03 -10.06 -3.15
C PHE A 185 1.81 -8.77 -3.38
N PRO A 186 3.04 -8.67 -2.84
CA PRO A 186 3.83 -7.44 -2.91
C PRO A 186 4.15 -6.97 -4.34
N GLY A 187 4.23 -7.89 -5.30
CA GLY A 187 4.40 -7.55 -6.72
C GLY A 187 3.27 -6.66 -7.21
N PHE A 188 2.03 -7.07 -6.97
CA PHE A 188 0.85 -6.31 -7.34
C PHE A 188 0.73 -5.00 -6.55
N LEU A 189 1.03 -5.03 -5.25
CA LEU A 189 1.05 -3.85 -4.38
C LEU A 189 2.04 -2.77 -4.87
N SER A 190 3.09 -3.16 -5.59
CA SER A 190 4.07 -2.21 -6.15
C SER A 190 3.49 -1.33 -7.28
N TRP A 191 2.35 -1.69 -7.85
CA TRP A 191 1.68 -0.95 -8.92
C TRP A 191 0.61 -0.04 -8.35
N GLY A 192 0.90 1.25 -8.33
CA GLY A 192 -0.06 2.27 -7.94
C GLY A 192 -0.33 2.42 -6.43
N TYR A 193 0.19 1.53 -5.59
CA TYR A 193 0.00 1.62 -4.14
C TYR A 193 1.33 1.76 -3.40
N VAL A 194 2.12 2.73 -3.84
CA VAL A 194 3.51 2.96 -3.39
C VAL A 194 3.62 3.19 -1.88
N PHE A 195 2.66 3.89 -1.28
CA PHE A 195 2.69 4.18 0.15
C PHE A 195 2.35 2.94 1.00
N GLY A 196 1.47 2.07 0.51
CA GLY A 196 1.22 0.76 1.11
C GLY A 196 2.47 -0.13 1.10
N LEU A 197 3.18 -0.18 -0.02
CA LEU A 197 4.45 -0.92 -0.11
C LEU A 197 5.53 -0.35 0.83
N MET A 198 5.61 0.98 0.96
CA MET A 198 6.51 1.63 1.92
C MET A 198 6.14 1.33 3.37
N ALA A 199 4.85 1.35 3.69
CA ALA A 199 4.36 1.01 5.03
C ALA A 199 4.70 -0.44 5.39
N LEU A 200 4.47 -1.37 4.46
CA LEU A 200 4.84 -2.76 4.62
C LEU A 200 6.36 -2.93 4.80
N ALA A 201 7.17 -2.20 4.03
CA ALA A 201 8.62 -2.17 4.20
C ALA A 201 9.01 -1.68 5.61
N ALA A 202 8.41 -0.58 6.07
CA ALA A 202 8.66 -0.03 7.40
C ALA A 202 8.27 -1.01 8.51
N MET A 203 7.13 -1.70 8.39
CA MET A 203 6.67 -2.74 9.30
C MET A 203 7.67 -3.93 9.37
N VAL A 204 8.13 -4.43 8.22
CA VAL A 204 9.14 -5.50 8.15
C VAL A 204 10.45 -5.07 8.81
N TRP A 205 10.90 -3.84 8.54
CA TRP A 205 12.08 -3.28 9.20
C TRP A 205 11.87 -3.07 10.70
N ALA A 206 10.66 -2.70 11.15
CA ALA A 206 10.34 -2.58 12.57
C ALA A 206 10.50 -3.92 13.30
N LEU A 207 9.98 -5.03 12.74
CA LEU A 207 10.13 -6.38 13.29
C LEU A 207 11.61 -6.80 13.35
N VAL A 208 12.36 -6.53 12.29
CA VAL A 208 13.81 -6.80 12.22
C VAL A 208 14.59 -5.97 13.25
N ALA A 209 14.24 -4.69 13.40
CA ALA A 209 14.87 -3.79 14.36
C ALA A 209 14.51 -4.17 15.81
N HIS A 210 13.29 -4.64 16.06
CA HIS A 210 12.86 -5.12 17.37
C HIS A 210 13.66 -6.36 17.80
N ASP A 211 13.80 -7.35 16.91
CA ASP A 211 14.63 -8.53 17.17
C ASP A 211 16.10 -8.15 17.44
N ASP A 212 16.67 -7.20 16.67
CA ASP A 212 18.03 -6.69 16.89
C ASP A 212 18.17 -5.93 18.23
N ALA A 213 17.22 -5.07 18.53
CA ALA A 213 17.22 -4.28 19.76
C ALA A 213 17.11 -5.17 21.00
N ARG A 214 16.29 -6.24 20.91
CA ARG A 214 16.12 -7.24 21.95
C ARG A 214 17.43 -7.97 22.26
N VAL A 215 18.19 -8.33 21.22
CA VAL A 215 19.49 -9.03 21.40
C VAL A 215 20.60 -8.09 21.86
N THR A 216 20.61 -6.86 21.35
CA THR A 216 21.74 -5.93 21.55
C THR A 216 21.54 -4.95 22.69
N GLY A 217 20.32 -4.74 23.16
CA GLY A 217 19.94 -3.68 24.11
C GLY A 217 20.13 -2.25 23.57
N ARG A 218 20.31 -2.10 22.24
CA ARG A 218 20.61 -0.81 21.59
C ARG A 218 19.49 -0.35 20.68
N ARG A 219 19.34 0.98 20.51
CA ARG A 219 18.38 1.59 19.58
C ARG A 219 16.93 1.16 19.86
N LEU A 220 16.55 1.10 21.14
CA LEU A 220 15.21 0.66 21.57
C LEU A 220 14.07 1.49 20.94
N TRP A 221 14.35 2.74 20.53
CA TRP A 221 13.39 3.63 19.89
C TRP A 221 13.13 3.32 18.41
N LEU A 222 14.11 2.66 17.73
CA LEU A 222 14.06 2.46 16.27
C LEU A 222 12.86 1.62 15.79
N PRO A 223 12.48 0.51 16.44
CA PRO A 223 11.28 -0.23 16.05
C PRO A 223 10.02 0.62 16.15
N GLY A 224 9.88 1.44 17.19
CA GLY A 224 8.76 2.36 17.37
C GLY A 224 8.72 3.45 16.30
N ALA A 225 9.85 4.04 15.93
CA ALA A 225 9.93 5.03 14.86
C ALA A 225 9.54 4.43 13.49
N LEU A 226 10.03 3.21 13.19
CA LEU A 226 9.66 2.49 11.96
C LEU A 226 8.19 2.07 11.97
N GLY A 227 7.67 1.64 13.13
CA GLY A 227 6.26 1.34 13.33
C GLY A 227 5.38 2.57 13.16
N GLY A 228 5.81 3.71 13.71
CA GLY A 228 5.14 5.01 13.52
C GLY A 228 5.11 5.44 12.06
N LEU A 229 6.21 5.26 11.34
CA LEU A 229 6.25 5.51 9.89
C LEU A 229 5.29 4.57 9.14
N ALA A 230 5.24 3.29 9.49
CA ALA A 230 4.28 2.35 8.90
C ALA A 230 2.84 2.81 9.13
N SER A 231 2.51 3.21 10.37
CA SER A 231 1.18 3.73 10.74
C SER A 231 0.81 5.00 9.99
N LEU A 232 1.75 5.95 9.83
CA LEU A 232 1.50 7.21 9.13
C LEU A 232 1.33 7.04 7.62
N LEU A 233 2.02 6.06 7.02
CA LEU A 233 1.90 5.77 5.59
C LEU A 233 0.64 4.94 5.27
N HIS A 234 0.32 3.98 6.15
CA HIS A 234 -0.81 3.08 6.00
C HIS A 234 -1.22 2.51 7.37
N PRO A 235 -2.29 3.02 8.02
CA PRO A 235 -2.64 2.69 9.39
C PRO A 235 -2.75 1.19 9.69
N TRP A 236 -3.25 0.42 8.73
CA TRP A 236 -3.45 -1.03 8.85
C TRP A 236 -2.16 -1.82 9.09
N ASN A 237 -1.04 -1.38 8.52
CA ASN A 237 0.26 -1.98 8.81
C ASN A 237 0.74 -1.69 10.24
N GLY A 238 0.40 -0.53 10.78
CA GLY A 238 0.66 -0.20 12.18
C GLY A 238 -0.17 -1.05 13.13
N GLU A 239 -1.45 -1.23 12.84
CA GLU A 239 -2.36 -2.08 13.62
C GLU A 239 -1.86 -3.54 13.64
N LEU A 240 -1.53 -4.09 12.46
CA LEU A 240 -0.95 -5.41 12.35
C LEU A 240 0.36 -5.53 13.16
N LEU A 241 1.25 -4.54 13.07
CA LEU A 241 2.50 -4.52 13.82
C LEU A 241 2.27 -4.56 15.34
N ILE A 242 1.32 -3.78 15.86
CA ILE A 242 0.95 -3.82 17.29
C ILE A 242 0.49 -5.22 17.68
N GLY A 243 -0.44 -5.81 16.92
CA GLY A 243 -0.90 -7.17 17.15
C GLY A 243 0.23 -8.20 17.15
N LEU A 244 1.16 -8.07 16.18
CA LEU A 244 2.32 -8.96 16.08
C LEU A 244 3.29 -8.82 17.26
N VAL A 245 3.60 -7.60 17.66
CA VAL A 245 4.54 -7.36 18.78
C VAL A 245 3.93 -7.91 20.07
N ILE A 246 2.65 -7.61 20.34
CA ILE A 246 1.97 -8.13 21.55
C ILE A 246 1.94 -9.66 21.53
N ALA A 247 1.48 -10.27 20.43
CA ALA A 247 1.35 -11.73 20.36
C ALA A 247 2.71 -12.43 20.46
N ALA A 248 3.75 -11.90 19.79
CA ALA A 248 5.10 -12.47 19.87
C ALA A 248 5.71 -12.36 21.26
N GLU A 249 5.53 -11.21 21.94
CA GLU A 249 6.05 -11.03 23.28
C GLU A 249 5.30 -11.88 24.33
N LEU A 250 4.00 -12.09 24.17
CA LEU A 250 3.24 -13.04 24.98
C LEU A 250 3.77 -14.47 24.81
N VAL A 251 4.11 -14.87 23.57
CA VAL A 251 4.75 -16.17 23.32
C VAL A 251 6.13 -16.24 24.00
N MET A 252 6.94 -15.18 23.92
CA MET A 252 8.25 -15.15 24.56
C MET A 252 8.13 -15.17 26.10
N LEU A 253 7.11 -14.51 26.65
CA LEU A 253 6.78 -14.57 28.09
C LEU A 253 6.39 -15.97 28.51
N ALA A 254 5.49 -16.63 27.78
CA ALA A 254 5.05 -18.00 28.04
C ALA A 254 6.22 -19.01 27.98
N LEU A 255 7.20 -18.75 27.11
CA LEU A 255 8.43 -19.53 27.02
C LEU A 255 9.49 -19.14 28.07
N ARG A 256 9.17 -18.23 28.99
CA ARG A 256 10.10 -17.71 30.02
C ARG A 256 11.36 -17.06 29.43
N ARG A 257 11.24 -16.42 28.27
CA ARG A 257 12.32 -15.73 27.54
C ARG A 257 12.07 -14.24 27.45
N PHE A 258 11.38 -13.67 28.44
CA PHE A 258 11.03 -12.26 28.53
C PHE A 258 11.78 -11.61 29.70
N SER A 259 12.43 -10.48 29.46
CA SER A 259 13.22 -9.75 30.44
C SER A 259 12.66 -8.33 30.71
N ARG A 260 13.14 -7.66 31.77
CA ARG A 260 12.75 -6.28 32.07
C ARG A 260 13.13 -5.30 30.94
N ASN A 261 14.22 -5.55 30.22
CA ASN A 261 14.61 -4.71 29.09
C ASN A 261 13.62 -4.86 27.92
N ASP A 262 13.01 -6.03 27.76
CA ASP A 262 12.01 -6.29 26.73
C ASP A 262 10.74 -5.47 26.99
N VAL A 263 10.39 -5.19 28.26
CA VAL A 263 9.25 -4.30 28.61
C VAL A 263 9.45 -2.90 28.00
N ARG A 264 10.66 -2.32 28.17
CA ARG A 264 10.97 -0.98 27.64
C ARG A 264 10.96 -0.96 26.13
N LEU A 265 11.53 -1.99 25.50
CA LEU A 265 11.57 -2.12 24.05
C LEU A 265 10.14 -2.27 23.48
N THR A 266 9.34 -3.15 24.07
CA THR A 266 7.94 -3.38 23.69
C THR A 266 7.12 -2.10 23.84
N ALA A 267 7.22 -1.45 25.00
CA ALA A 267 6.52 -0.19 25.26
C ALA A 267 6.92 0.90 24.23
N ALA A 268 8.22 1.08 23.97
CA ALA A 268 8.70 2.04 22.96
C ALA A 268 8.18 1.72 21.56
N THR A 269 8.12 0.43 21.20
CA THR A 269 7.57 -0.01 19.90
C THR A 269 6.08 0.25 19.81
N LEU A 270 5.31 -0.14 20.84
CA LEU A 270 3.85 0.04 20.85
C LEU A 270 3.45 1.51 20.89
N ILE A 271 4.11 2.33 21.72
CA ILE A 271 3.83 3.77 21.79
C ILE A 271 4.17 4.46 20.46
N GLY A 272 5.39 4.20 19.93
CA GLY A 272 5.81 4.80 18.66
C GLY A 272 4.89 4.45 17.49
N THR A 273 4.40 3.20 17.45
CA THR A 273 3.45 2.73 16.42
C THR A 273 2.03 3.24 16.69
N GLY A 274 1.62 3.29 17.97
CA GLY A 274 0.24 3.58 18.36
C GLY A 274 -0.13 5.07 18.32
N VAL A 275 0.83 5.99 18.53
CA VAL A 275 0.55 7.43 18.51
C VAL A 275 -0.06 7.89 17.17
N PRO A 276 0.48 7.52 15.99
CA PRO A 276 -0.17 7.84 14.74
C PRO A 276 -1.53 7.17 14.54
N LEU A 277 -1.71 5.95 15.04
CA LEU A 277 -3.01 5.28 14.97
C LEU A 277 -4.06 5.99 15.82
N LEU A 278 -3.66 6.51 16.99
CA LEU A 278 -4.55 7.33 17.82
C LEU A 278 -4.96 8.62 17.08
N TYR A 279 -4.00 9.26 16.38
CA TYR A 279 -4.32 10.41 15.55
C TYR A 279 -5.37 10.07 14.49
N TYR A 280 -5.23 8.97 13.73
CA TYR A 280 -6.23 8.55 12.74
C TYR A 280 -7.56 8.14 13.38
N ALA A 281 -7.53 7.53 14.56
CA ALA A 281 -8.76 7.20 15.29
C ALA A 281 -9.53 8.45 15.76
N ILE A 282 -8.81 9.51 16.15
CA ILE A 282 -9.39 10.81 16.48
C ILE A 282 -9.95 11.47 15.22
N LEU A 283 -9.17 11.51 14.14
CA LEU A 283 -9.57 12.07 12.86
C LEU A 283 -10.86 11.42 12.33
N GLY A 284 -10.93 10.09 12.34
CA GLY A 284 -12.13 9.35 11.91
C GLY A 284 -13.36 9.53 12.79
N LYS A 285 -13.22 10.21 13.97
CA LYS A 285 -14.37 10.60 14.82
C LYS A 285 -14.70 12.08 14.68
N ALA A 286 -13.69 12.92 14.51
CA ALA A 286 -13.81 14.38 14.49
C ALA A 286 -14.23 14.90 13.11
N ASP A 287 -13.71 14.31 12.04
CA ASP A 287 -14.05 14.69 10.67
C ASP A 287 -15.04 13.69 10.03
N LEU A 288 -16.17 14.24 9.56
CA LEU A 288 -17.22 13.46 8.91
C LEU A 288 -16.73 12.74 7.66
N ASN A 289 -15.86 13.37 6.84
CA ASN A 289 -15.37 12.77 5.61
C ASN A 289 -14.49 11.54 5.90
N TRP A 290 -13.62 11.63 6.91
CA TRP A 290 -12.82 10.50 7.37
C TRP A 290 -13.66 9.38 7.95
N LYS A 291 -14.68 9.72 8.72
CA LYS A 291 -15.64 8.74 9.25
C LYS A 291 -16.36 7.99 8.14
N LEU A 292 -16.83 8.71 7.12
CA LEU A 292 -17.53 8.12 5.97
C LEU A 292 -16.57 7.28 5.13
N ALA A 293 -15.37 7.77 4.84
CA ALA A 293 -14.34 7.01 4.13
C ALA A 293 -14.00 5.68 4.85
N GLN A 294 -13.88 5.69 6.18
CA GLN A 294 -13.69 4.47 6.96
C GLN A 294 -14.87 3.49 6.87
N VAL A 295 -16.10 3.99 6.84
CA VAL A 295 -17.29 3.13 6.68
C VAL A 295 -17.32 2.50 5.32
N ASN A 296 -17.01 3.26 4.27
CA ASN A 296 -17.10 2.82 2.88
C ASN A 296 -15.93 1.95 2.44
N SER A 297 -14.78 2.04 3.12
CA SER A 297 -13.65 1.14 2.89
C SER A 297 -13.85 -0.28 3.43
N ARG A 298 -15.00 -0.55 4.07
CA ARG A 298 -15.33 -1.88 4.60
C ARG A 298 -15.77 -2.80 3.46
N HIS A 299 -14.82 -3.57 2.94
CA HIS A 299 -15.11 -4.61 1.97
C HIS A 299 -15.33 -5.96 2.65
N THR A 300 -16.28 -6.72 2.16
CA THR A 300 -16.48 -8.11 2.58
C THR A 300 -15.71 -9.03 1.64
N PHE A 301 -14.74 -9.77 2.18
CA PHE A 301 -13.99 -10.78 1.44
C PHE A 301 -14.30 -12.16 1.97
N SER A 302 -14.35 -13.12 1.07
CA SER A 302 -14.42 -14.52 1.46
C SER A 302 -13.09 -14.94 2.08
N PHE A 303 -13.13 -15.41 3.33
CA PHE A 303 -11.97 -16.03 3.96
C PHE A 303 -11.41 -17.18 3.12
N TRP A 304 -12.29 -17.94 2.47
CA TRP A 304 -11.88 -19.04 1.62
C TRP A 304 -11.05 -18.59 0.41
N SER A 305 -11.33 -17.44 -0.19
CA SER A 305 -10.51 -16.87 -1.26
C SER A 305 -9.08 -16.64 -0.79
N ILE A 306 -8.90 -16.08 0.41
CA ILE A 306 -7.58 -15.84 1.02
C ILE A 306 -6.88 -17.17 1.34
N ALA A 307 -7.61 -18.10 1.97
CA ALA A 307 -7.06 -19.41 2.37
C ALA A 307 -6.60 -20.22 1.15
N LEU A 308 -7.41 -20.25 0.09
CA LEU A 308 -7.09 -20.96 -1.14
C LEU A 308 -5.94 -20.28 -1.91
N ALA A 309 -5.94 -18.94 -1.99
CA ALA A 309 -4.85 -18.19 -2.62
C ALA A 309 -3.49 -18.47 -1.95
N THR A 310 -3.48 -18.63 -0.64
CA THR A 310 -2.26 -18.87 0.14
C THR A 310 -1.99 -20.34 0.43
N ALA A 311 -2.90 -21.26 0.10
CA ALA A 311 -2.83 -22.70 0.44
C ALA A 311 -1.48 -23.35 0.12
N PRO A 312 -0.82 -23.11 -1.03
CA PRO A 312 0.47 -23.73 -1.31
C PRO A 312 1.58 -23.39 -0.31
N LEU A 313 1.50 -22.20 0.31
CA LEU A 313 2.40 -21.82 1.40
C LEU A 313 1.84 -22.21 2.77
N LEU A 314 0.54 -22.08 2.96
CA LEU A 314 -0.14 -22.31 4.24
C LEU A 314 -0.05 -23.78 4.67
N LEU A 315 -0.29 -24.74 3.76
CA LEU A 315 -0.29 -26.16 4.09
C LEU A 315 1.06 -26.64 4.66
N PRO A 316 2.21 -26.41 4.01
CA PRO A 316 3.49 -26.78 4.61
C PRO A 316 3.83 -25.94 5.86
N ALA A 317 3.37 -24.68 5.95
CA ALA A 317 3.60 -23.81 7.10
C ALA A 317 3.01 -24.37 8.40
N ILE A 318 1.91 -25.13 8.34
CA ILE A 318 1.30 -25.78 9.51
C ILE A 318 2.31 -26.64 10.27
N ALA A 319 3.19 -27.35 9.55
CA ALA A 319 4.20 -28.20 10.19
C ALA A 319 5.23 -27.39 11.02
N ALA A 320 5.48 -26.11 10.69
CA ALA A 320 6.40 -25.27 11.43
C ALA A 320 5.93 -24.95 12.86
N TYR A 321 4.63 -25.03 13.13
CA TYR A 321 4.07 -24.81 14.46
C TYR A 321 4.38 -25.95 15.45
N ARG A 322 4.90 -27.09 14.97
CA ARG A 322 5.38 -28.16 15.84
C ARG A 322 6.64 -27.79 16.62
N THR A 323 7.36 -26.73 16.18
CA THR A 323 8.59 -26.28 16.84
C THR A 323 8.36 -25.00 17.63
N ARG A 324 9.01 -24.91 18.81
CA ARG A 324 8.96 -23.70 19.62
C ARG A 324 9.86 -22.62 19.04
N PRO A 325 9.39 -21.35 18.97
CA PRO A 325 10.21 -20.26 18.46
C PRO A 325 11.40 -19.97 19.39
N ALA A 326 12.58 -19.80 18.80
CA ALA A 326 13.81 -19.53 19.56
C ALA A 326 14.08 -18.03 19.75
N THR A 327 13.56 -17.16 18.89
CA THR A 327 13.76 -15.72 18.88
C THR A 327 12.43 -14.98 18.79
N PHE A 328 12.43 -13.69 19.11
CA PHE A 328 11.26 -12.83 18.90
C PHE A 328 10.77 -12.88 17.45
N LEU A 329 11.70 -12.75 16.47
CA LEU A 329 11.32 -12.78 15.07
C LEU A 329 10.68 -14.12 14.67
N ALA A 330 11.16 -15.24 15.22
CA ALA A 330 10.54 -16.54 14.98
C ALA A 330 9.13 -16.66 15.61
N ALA A 331 8.91 -16.03 16.77
CA ALA A 331 7.58 -15.92 17.38
C ALA A 331 6.67 -15.01 16.54
N ALA A 332 7.13 -13.83 16.16
CA ALA A 332 6.39 -12.89 15.31
C ALA A 332 6.01 -13.51 13.95
N THR A 333 6.92 -14.29 13.35
CA THR A 333 6.64 -15.02 12.10
C THR A 333 5.47 -15.99 12.25
N ARG A 334 5.38 -16.73 13.37
CA ARG A 334 4.26 -17.66 13.65
C ARG A 334 2.98 -16.93 14.01
N MET A 335 3.10 -15.80 14.68
CA MET A 335 1.93 -15.02 15.09
C MET A 335 1.35 -14.19 13.93
N TRP A 336 2.10 -13.91 12.87
CA TRP A 336 1.63 -13.05 11.77
C TRP A 336 0.35 -13.60 11.10
N PRO A 337 0.27 -14.85 10.63
CA PRO A 337 -0.98 -15.38 10.07
C PRO A 337 -2.14 -15.36 11.08
N LEU A 338 -1.85 -15.62 12.35
CA LEU A 338 -2.87 -15.63 13.41
C LEU A 338 -3.36 -14.22 13.75
N ALA A 339 -2.46 -13.24 13.83
CA ALA A 339 -2.82 -11.84 14.05
C ALA A 339 -3.60 -11.27 12.86
N ALA A 340 -3.19 -11.56 11.63
CA ALA A 340 -3.91 -11.17 10.43
C ALA A 340 -5.33 -11.74 10.43
N PHE A 341 -5.49 -13.02 10.79
CA PHE A 341 -6.80 -13.65 10.90
C PHE A 341 -7.65 -13.04 12.03
N ALA A 342 -7.05 -12.75 13.18
CA ALA A 342 -7.76 -12.09 14.29
C ALA A 342 -8.26 -10.68 13.88
N ILE A 343 -7.44 -9.89 13.20
CA ILE A 343 -7.83 -8.58 12.68
C ILE A 343 -8.94 -8.74 11.63
N PHE A 344 -8.83 -9.72 10.73
CA PHE A 344 -9.88 -10.03 9.76
C PHE A 344 -11.23 -10.32 10.43
N LEU A 345 -11.24 -11.11 11.51
CA LEU A 345 -12.48 -11.39 12.27
C LEU A 345 -13.01 -10.12 12.97
N LEU A 346 -12.11 -9.29 13.52
CA LEU A 346 -12.47 -8.04 14.18
C LEU A 346 -12.96 -6.98 13.18
N SER A 347 -12.57 -7.05 11.93
CA SER A 347 -12.95 -6.08 10.90
C SER A 347 -14.46 -6.04 10.63
N GLY A 348 -15.19 -7.09 10.95
CA GLY A 348 -16.66 -7.11 10.95
C GLY A 348 -17.30 -6.29 12.08
N THR A 349 -16.51 -5.77 13.03
CA THR A 349 -16.97 -4.99 14.17
C THR A 349 -16.62 -3.51 13.98
N SER A 350 -17.12 -2.65 14.88
CA SER A 350 -16.80 -1.22 14.91
C SER A 350 -15.32 -0.92 15.24
N LEU A 351 -14.56 -1.92 15.67
CA LEU A 351 -13.14 -1.81 16.01
C LEU A 351 -12.21 -2.20 14.84
N GLY A 352 -12.77 -2.60 13.70
CA GLY A 352 -12.01 -3.24 12.65
C GLY A 352 -11.43 -2.32 11.60
N ALA A 353 -10.25 -2.72 11.16
CA ALA A 353 -9.61 -2.33 9.92
C ALA A 353 -10.36 -2.89 8.70
N THR A 354 -9.99 -2.44 7.51
CA THR A 354 -10.41 -3.08 6.26
C THR A 354 -9.92 -4.55 6.26
N PRO A 355 -10.82 -5.54 6.12
CA PRO A 355 -10.49 -6.94 6.36
C PRO A 355 -9.29 -7.44 5.55
N LEU A 356 -9.20 -7.02 4.30
CA LEU A 356 -8.17 -7.47 3.38
C LEU A 356 -6.78 -6.95 3.78
N HIS A 357 -6.69 -5.71 4.22
CA HIS A 357 -5.41 -5.10 4.61
C HIS A 357 -4.74 -5.80 5.80
N ALA A 358 -5.49 -6.59 6.58
CA ALA A 358 -4.92 -7.44 7.62
C ALA A 358 -3.92 -8.48 7.08
N PHE A 359 -4.08 -8.87 5.82
CA PHE A 359 -3.24 -9.87 5.17
C PHE A 359 -2.10 -9.28 4.33
N GLN A 360 -1.89 -7.97 4.36
CA GLN A 360 -0.81 -7.34 3.61
C GLN A 360 0.55 -7.97 3.92
N GLY A 361 1.24 -8.41 2.87
CA GLY A 361 2.55 -9.04 2.97
C GLY A 361 2.57 -10.42 3.64
N ILE A 362 1.42 -11.11 3.74
CA ILE A 362 1.29 -12.44 4.36
C ILE A 362 2.20 -13.49 3.72
N THR A 363 2.62 -13.30 2.48
CA THR A 363 3.57 -14.18 1.78
C THR A 363 4.92 -14.23 2.50
N ILE A 364 5.31 -13.17 3.20
CA ILE A 364 6.60 -13.09 3.91
C ILE A 364 6.69 -14.14 5.03
N PRO A 365 5.79 -14.14 6.05
CA PRO A 365 5.83 -15.13 7.11
C PRO A 365 5.48 -16.54 6.58
N LEU A 366 4.53 -16.65 5.65
CA LEU A 366 4.16 -17.95 5.09
C LEU A 366 5.31 -18.60 4.31
N ALA A 367 6.11 -17.86 3.55
CA ALA A 367 7.28 -18.38 2.87
C ALA A 367 8.33 -18.91 3.87
N VAL A 368 8.56 -18.21 4.98
CA VAL A 368 9.45 -18.67 6.05
C VAL A 368 8.93 -19.96 6.68
N LEU A 369 7.65 -19.95 7.09
CA LEU A 369 7.03 -21.10 7.75
C LEU A 369 6.91 -22.30 6.82
N ALA A 370 6.59 -22.10 5.54
CA ALA A 370 6.52 -23.18 4.55
C ALA A 370 7.89 -23.86 4.37
N VAL A 371 8.96 -23.08 4.24
CA VAL A 371 10.32 -23.61 4.11
C VAL A 371 10.74 -24.34 5.39
N GLU A 372 10.43 -23.80 6.56
CA GLU A 372 10.68 -24.47 7.86
C GLU A 372 9.87 -25.77 7.96
N GLY A 373 8.58 -25.73 7.62
CA GLY A 373 7.70 -26.89 7.64
C GLY A 373 8.16 -28.01 6.69
N LEU A 374 8.55 -27.68 5.47
CA LEU A 374 9.10 -28.66 4.53
C LEU A 374 10.39 -29.29 5.05
N GLN A 375 11.25 -28.53 5.72
CA GLN A 375 12.46 -29.08 6.35
C GLN A 375 12.11 -30.08 7.45
N LEU A 376 11.08 -29.82 8.27
CA LEU A 376 10.58 -30.71 9.33
C LEU A 376 9.91 -31.97 8.77
N LEU A 377 9.20 -31.86 7.66
CA LEU A 377 8.57 -32.98 6.95
C LEU A 377 9.57 -33.89 6.24
N GLY A 378 10.86 -33.57 6.32
CA GLY A 378 11.90 -34.42 5.78
C GLY A 378 12.14 -34.24 4.28
N TRP A 379 11.89 -33.04 3.74
CA TRP A 379 12.18 -32.69 2.33
C TRP A 379 13.54 -33.21 1.81
N ARG A 380 14.55 -33.29 2.69
CA ARG A 380 15.89 -33.81 2.35
C ARG A 380 15.88 -35.30 1.95
N ARG A 381 14.81 -36.04 2.27
CA ARG A 381 14.63 -37.46 1.90
C ARG A 381 14.08 -37.59 0.47
N VAL A 382 13.59 -36.53 -0.13
CA VAL A 382 13.08 -36.53 -1.51
C VAL A 382 14.26 -36.79 -2.45
N ARG A 383 14.08 -37.69 -3.40
CA ARG A 383 15.09 -37.93 -4.45
C ARG A 383 15.24 -36.65 -5.27
N ARG A 384 16.48 -36.11 -5.38
CA ARG A 384 16.81 -34.84 -6.03
C ARG A 384 16.07 -33.61 -5.46
N PRO A 385 16.20 -33.33 -4.15
CA PRO A 385 15.39 -32.29 -3.48
C PRO A 385 15.61 -30.89 -4.08
N MET A 386 16.80 -30.60 -4.63
CA MET A 386 17.09 -29.33 -5.29
C MET A 386 16.31 -29.15 -6.60
N LEU A 387 16.21 -30.19 -7.42
CA LEU A 387 15.46 -30.14 -8.67
C LEU A 387 13.96 -29.96 -8.41
N VAL A 388 13.40 -30.78 -7.50
CA VAL A 388 11.98 -30.73 -7.14
C VAL A 388 11.66 -29.36 -6.51
N GLY A 389 12.54 -28.83 -5.64
CA GLY A 389 12.41 -27.50 -5.06
C GLY A 389 12.46 -26.37 -6.10
N ALA A 390 13.35 -26.47 -7.08
CA ALA A 390 13.44 -25.48 -8.16
C ALA A 390 12.22 -25.53 -9.08
N LEU A 391 11.71 -26.73 -9.41
CA LEU A 391 10.48 -26.88 -10.19
C LEU A 391 9.26 -26.35 -9.44
N ALA A 392 9.10 -26.70 -8.16
CA ALA A 392 8.02 -26.18 -7.34
C ALA A 392 8.09 -24.65 -7.23
N LEU A 393 9.28 -24.10 -6.99
CA LEU A 393 9.48 -22.65 -6.94
C LEU A 393 9.09 -22.00 -8.28
N GLY A 394 9.51 -22.60 -9.41
CA GLY A 394 9.15 -22.12 -10.74
C GLY A 394 7.64 -22.13 -10.98
N VAL A 395 6.96 -23.22 -10.61
CA VAL A 395 5.49 -23.34 -10.76
C VAL A 395 4.73 -22.31 -9.92
N PHE A 396 5.17 -22.04 -8.70
CA PHE A 396 4.47 -21.13 -7.79
C PHE A 396 4.87 -19.65 -7.94
N THR A 397 5.80 -19.31 -8.82
CA THR A 397 6.24 -17.92 -9.03
C THR A 397 6.14 -17.46 -10.48
N ILE A 398 6.58 -18.22 -11.45
CA ILE A 398 6.63 -17.77 -12.86
C ILE A 398 5.23 -17.64 -13.47
N PRO A 399 4.38 -18.70 -13.52
CA PRO A 399 3.04 -18.57 -14.09
C PRO A 399 2.18 -17.53 -13.38
N THR A 400 2.24 -17.49 -12.06
CA THR A 400 1.45 -16.56 -11.25
C THR A 400 1.89 -15.11 -11.49
N THR A 401 3.18 -14.81 -11.55
CA THR A 401 3.68 -13.47 -11.90
C THR A 401 3.28 -13.08 -13.34
N ILE A 402 3.32 -14.01 -14.30
CA ILE A 402 2.85 -13.73 -15.66
C ILE A 402 1.35 -13.38 -15.67
N ASP A 403 0.54 -14.09 -14.91
CA ASP A 403 -0.89 -13.82 -14.83
C ASP A 403 -1.18 -12.50 -14.12
N GLU A 404 -0.45 -12.16 -13.06
CA GLU A 404 -0.52 -10.84 -12.42
C GLU A 404 -0.16 -9.72 -13.40
N LEU A 405 0.87 -9.89 -14.23
CA LEU A 405 1.25 -8.91 -15.27
C LEU A 405 0.14 -8.76 -16.34
N LYS A 406 -0.53 -9.84 -16.73
CA LYS A 406 -1.67 -9.78 -17.66
C LYS A 406 -2.85 -9.02 -17.05
N ILE A 407 -3.16 -9.29 -15.77
CA ILE A 407 -4.23 -8.58 -15.04
C ILE A 407 -3.88 -7.10 -14.92
N ALA A 408 -2.67 -6.78 -14.49
CA ALA A 408 -2.22 -5.39 -14.37
C ALA A 408 -2.29 -4.64 -15.71
N LYS A 409 -1.92 -5.30 -16.82
CA LYS A 409 -2.10 -4.76 -18.17
C LYS A 409 -3.56 -4.47 -18.50
N GLY A 410 -4.49 -5.35 -18.10
CA GLY A 410 -5.94 -5.18 -18.28
C GLY A 410 -6.47 -4.03 -17.44
N LEU A 411 -6.14 -3.98 -16.16
CA LEU A 411 -6.56 -2.91 -15.24
C LEU A 411 -5.98 -1.54 -15.62
N ALA A 412 -4.78 -1.52 -16.20
CA ALA A 412 -4.17 -0.29 -16.70
C ALA A 412 -4.71 0.16 -18.07
N ALA A 413 -5.69 -0.54 -18.64
CA ALA A 413 -6.28 -0.12 -19.91
C ALA A 413 -7.00 1.23 -19.75
N PRO A 414 -6.77 2.21 -20.64
CA PRO A 414 -7.43 3.51 -20.58
C PRO A 414 -8.91 3.34 -20.93
N THR A 415 -9.77 3.55 -19.95
CA THR A 415 -11.23 3.53 -20.09
C THR A 415 -11.81 4.71 -19.31
N ALA A 416 -13.09 5.01 -19.53
CA ALA A 416 -13.78 6.04 -18.75
C ALA A 416 -13.87 5.72 -17.25
N GLU A 417 -13.79 4.45 -16.90
CA GLU A 417 -13.77 3.97 -15.50
C GLU A 417 -12.36 4.00 -14.89
N ASN A 418 -11.34 4.10 -15.75
CA ASN A 418 -9.95 4.11 -15.36
C ASN A 418 -9.23 5.31 -15.99
N PRO A 419 -9.34 6.52 -15.39
CA PRO A 419 -8.91 7.78 -15.99
C PRO A 419 -7.39 8.00 -15.90
N ASN A 420 -6.58 6.98 -16.14
CA ASN A 420 -5.12 7.12 -16.27
C ASN A 420 -4.73 7.85 -17.57
N PHE A 421 -5.64 7.91 -18.54
CA PHE A 421 -5.49 8.71 -19.77
C PHE A 421 -6.75 9.52 -20.04
N ILE A 422 -6.57 10.75 -20.47
CA ILE A 422 -7.65 11.66 -20.90
C ILE A 422 -7.40 12.12 -22.34
N ARG A 423 -8.42 12.70 -22.98
CA ARG A 423 -8.28 13.26 -24.32
C ARG A 423 -7.55 14.61 -24.30
N ARG A 424 -6.95 15.00 -25.40
CA ARG A 424 -6.21 16.27 -25.51
C ARG A 424 -7.10 17.48 -25.25
N ASP A 425 -8.33 17.44 -25.72
CA ASP A 425 -9.31 18.52 -25.55
C ASP A 425 -9.71 18.66 -24.08
N GLU A 426 -9.90 17.53 -23.37
CA GLU A 426 -10.13 17.50 -21.93
C GLU A 426 -8.94 18.06 -21.15
N ARG A 427 -7.72 17.71 -21.57
CA ARG A 427 -6.51 18.29 -20.97
C ARG A 427 -6.47 19.80 -21.13
N SER A 428 -6.81 20.31 -22.32
CA SER A 428 -6.84 21.75 -22.57
C SER A 428 -7.88 22.47 -21.69
N ALA A 429 -9.04 21.86 -21.49
CA ALA A 429 -10.07 22.35 -20.58
C ALA A 429 -9.61 22.38 -19.12
N ILE A 430 -8.92 21.30 -18.65
CA ILE A 430 -8.34 21.25 -17.30
C ILE A 430 -7.22 22.29 -17.15
N ASP A 431 -6.37 22.47 -18.14
CA ASP A 431 -5.32 23.50 -18.13
C ASP A 431 -5.88 24.92 -18.09
N TYR A 432 -7.05 25.15 -18.72
CA TYR A 432 -7.79 26.39 -18.56
C TYR A 432 -8.24 26.58 -17.10
N LEU A 433 -8.89 25.57 -16.49
CA LEU A 433 -9.33 25.61 -15.10
C LEU A 433 -8.15 25.84 -14.12
N ALA A 434 -6.99 25.26 -14.40
CA ALA A 434 -5.79 25.45 -13.58
C ALA A 434 -5.28 26.91 -13.62
N ARG A 435 -5.46 27.62 -14.75
CA ARG A 435 -5.02 29.02 -14.94
C ARG A 435 -6.09 30.05 -14.60
N ALA A 436 -7.36 29.65 -14.53
CA ALA A 436 -8.45 30.57 -14.22
C ALA A 436 -8.27 31.14 -12.81
N LYS A 437 -8.24 32.49 -12.73
CA LYS A 437 -7.99 33.22 -11.48
C LYS A 437 -9.18 33.20 -10.53
N GLN A 438 -10.39 33.01 -11.07
CA GLN A 438 -11.61 32.95 -10.28
C GLN A 438 -11.60 31.68 -9.42
N PRO A 439 -11.77 31.83 -8.10
CA PRO A 439 -11.94 30.66 -7.24
C PRO A 439 -13.28 29.98 -7.55
N GLY A 440 -13.37 28.69 -7.25
CA GLY A 440 -14.62 27.94 -7.36
C GLY A 440 -14.42 26.48 -7.69
N SER A 441 -15.44 25.70 -7.33
CA SER A 441 -15.50 24.27 -7.56
C SER A 441 -16.02 23.92 -8.95
N VAL A 442 -15.82 22.67 -9.33
CA VAL A 442 -16.09 22.15 -10.67
C VAL A 442 -17.16 21.05 -10.61
N MET A 443 -18.22 21.21 -11.40
CA MET A 443 -19.16 20.15 -11.73
C MET A 443 -18.66 19.42 -12.96
N THR A 444 -18.44 18.11 -12.84
CA THR A 444 -18.08 17.23 -13.95
C THR A 444 -18.48 15.80 -13.62
N ARG A 445 -18.43 14.87 -14.56
CA ARG A 445 -18.64 13.46 -14.29
C ARG A 445 -17.46 12.88 -13.48
N SER A 446 -17.69 11.75 -12.81
CA SER A 446 -16.68 11.09 -11.95
C SER A 446 -15.36 10.82 -12.68
N TYR A 447 -15.42 10.54 -13.98
CA TYR A 447 -14.27 10.32 -14.86
C TYR A 447 -13.22 11.46 -14.75
N LEU A 448 -13.59 12.70 -15.04
CA LEU A 448 -12.70 13.85 -14.90
C LEU A 448 -12.67 14.40 -13.47
N GLY A 449 -13.70 14.14 -12.69
CA GLY A 449 -13.78 14.57 -11.29
C GLY A 449 -12.65 14.05 -10.43
N GLY A 450 -12.16 12.84 -10.71
CA GLY A 450 -10.97 12.30 -10.07
C GLY A 450 -9.68 13.02 -10.48
N VAL A 451 -9.62 13.52 -11.73
CA VAL A 451 -8.40 14.13 -12.31
C VAL A 451 -8.25 15.62 -11.93
N VAL A 452 -9.37 16.37 -11.95
CA VAL A 452 -9.39 17.83 -11.76
C VAL A 452 -8.70 18.27 -10.47
N PRO A 453 -8.94 17.71 -9.29
CA PRO A 453 -8.31 18.18 -8.05
C PRO A 453 -6.78 18.11 -8.09
N GLY A 454 -6.21 16.98 -8.52
CA GLY A 454 -4.77 16.80 -8.62
C GLY A 454 -4.08 17.73 -9.63
N GLN A 455 -4.78 18.12 -10.69
CA GLN A 455 -4.24 18.98 -11.74
C GLN A 455 -4.45 20.48 -11.45
N THR A 456 -5.53 20.84 -10.78
CA THR A 456 -5.95 22.25 -10.62
C THR A 456 -5.97 22.75 -9.18
N GLY A 457 -6.05 21.86 -8.18
CA GLY A 457 -6.30 22.21 -6.78
C GLY A 457 -7.75 22.61 -6.49
N ARG A 458 -8.69 22.40 -7.43
CA ARG A 458 -10.10 22.75 -7.26
C ARG A 458 -10.91 21.60 -6.70
N HIS A 459 -11.91 21.93 -5.87
CA HIS A 459 -12.90 20.98 -5.43
C HIS A 459 -13.79 20.50 -6.58
N THR A 460 -14.23 19.26 -6.54
CA THR A 460 -15.16 18.67 -7.50
C THR A 460 -16.42 18.15 -6.85
N TYR A 461 -17.53 18.11 -7.61
CA TYR A 461 -18.80 17.56 -7.15
C TYR A 461 -18.70 16.06 -6.84
N ILE A 462 -17.96 15.34 -7.67
CA ILE A 462 -17.68 13.91 -7.52
C ILE A 462 -16.31 13.60 -8.12
N GLY A 463 -15.56 12.74 -7.47
CA GLY A 463 -14.30 12.19 -7.96
C GLY A 463 -14.19 10.73 -7.58
N ASP A 464 -13.49 10.42 -6.49
CA ASP A 464 -13.41 9.09 -5.90
C ASP A 464 -14.61 8.85 -4.97
N CYS A 465 -15.30 7.72 -5.15
CA CYS A 465 -16.45 7.33 -4.33
C CYS A 465 -16.13 7.18 -2.85
N LEU A 466 -14.89 6.80 -2.51
CA LEU A 466 -14.47 6.70 -1.11
C LEU A 466 -14.50 8.08 -0.41
N TRP A 467 -14.22 9.14 -1.16
CA TRP A 467 -14.06 10.51 -0.67
C TRP A 467 -15.16 11.46 -1.11
N SER A 468 -16.01 11.05 -2.07
CA SER A 468 -17.17 11.82 -2.56
C SER A 468 -18.46 11.44 -1.84
N GLU A 469 -18.38 11.28 -0.54
CA GLU A 469 -19.49 10.87 0.32
C GLU A 469 -20.37 12.08 0.73
N PRO A 470 -21.60 11.84 1.28
CA PRO A 470 -22.09 10.55 1.75
C PRO A 470 -22.78 9.65 0.72
N TRP A 471 -23.11 10.13 -0.45
CA TRP A 471 -24.00 9.43 -1.37
C TRP A 471 -23.38 9.26 -2.76
N CYS A 472 -22.21 8.64 -2.84
CA CYS A 472 -21.49 8.50 -4.11
C CYS A 472 -22.32 7.93 -5.25
N PRO A 473 -23.16 6.88 -5.10
CA PRO A 473 -24.02 6.42 -6.18
C PRO A 473 -24.96 7.51 -6.72
N ASP A 474 -25.58 8.29 -5.81
CA ASP A 474 -26.49 9.37 -6.18
C ASP A 474 -25.71 10.53 -6.82
N LEU A 475 -24.53 10.87 -6.30
CA LEU A 475 -23.67 11.90 -6.89
C LEU A 475 -23.23 11.50 -8.31
N THR A 476 -22.87 10.22 -8.50
CA THR A 476 -22.48 9.68 -9.81
C THR A 476 -23.65 9.76 -10.77
N TRP A 477 -24.84 9.30 -10.34
CA TRP A 477 -26.04 9.32 -11.15
C TRP A 477 -26.46 10.75 -11.51
N ASN A 478 -26.48 11.67 -10.56
CA ASN A 478 -26.85 13.07 -10.79
C ASN A 478 -25.92 13.75 -11.80
N ALA A 479 -24.60 13.56 -11.63
CA ALA A 479 -23.63 14.08 -12.59
C ALA A 479 -23.84 13.46 -13.97
N GLN A 480 -23.96 12.14 -14.05
CA GLN A 480 -24.20 11.45 -15.31
C GLN A 480 -25.49 11.94 -16.00
N ALA A 481 -26.60 12.04 -15.25
CA ALA A 481 -27.89 12.48 -15.76
C ALA A 481 -27.85 13.93 -16.31
N LEU A 482 -27.09 14.83 -15.67
CA LEU A 482 -26.86 16.18 -16.14
C LEU A 482 -26.15 16.17 -17.51
N PHE A 483 -25.00 15.49 -17.60
CA PHE A 483 -24.16 15.52 -18.80
C PHE A 483 -24.67 14.65 -19.95
N THR A 484 -25.63 13.75 -19.71
CA THR A 484 -26.32 12.98 -20.74
C THR A 484 -27.68 13.55 -21.15
N GLY A 485 -28.12 14.65 -20.52
CA GLY A 485 -29.41 15.31 -20.85
C GLY A 485 -30.63 14.57 -20.33
N GLN A 486 -30.49 13.71 -19.34
CA GLN A 486 -31.60 12.99 -18.70
C GLN A 486 -32.38 13.89 -17.73
N LEU A 487 -31.81 15.01 -17.28
CA LEU A 487 -32.49 16.01 -16.46
C LEU A 487 -33.16 17.05 -17.33
N SER A 488 -34.38 17.47 -16.96
CA SER A 488 -35.02 18.61 -17.61
C SER A 488 -34.20 19.90 -17.41
N THR A 489 -34.38 20.87 -18.28
CA THR A 489 -33.68 22.17 -18.22
C THR A 489 -33.87 22.86 -16.86
N GLU A 490 -35.09 22.82 -16.33
CA GLU A 490 -35.39 23.44 -15.01
C GLU A 490 -34.67 22.72 -13.86
N VAL A 491 -34.69 21.39 -13.87
CA VAL A 491 -33.99 20.57 -12.86
C VAL A 491 -32.47 20.77 -12.95
N SER A 492 -31.91 20.81 -14.16
CA SER A 492 -30.48 21.03 -14.40
C SER A 492 -30.03 22.40 -13.86
N ARG A 493 -30.77 23.47 -14.12
CA ARG A 493 -30.47 24.81 -13.62
C ARG A 493 -30.56 24.89 -12.11
N ARG A 494 -31.64 24.33 -11.52
CA ARG A 494 -31.79 24.26 -10.06
C ARG A 494 -30.65 23.48 -9.42
N PHE A 495 -30.28 22.36 -10.00
CA PHE A 495 -29.17 21.52 -9.52
C PHE A 495 -27.83 22.29 -9.52
N ILE A 496 -27.49 22.98 -10.59
CA ILE A 496 -26.27 23.80 -10.65
C ILE A 496 -26.29 24.94 -9.64
N LEU A 497 -27.39 25.66 -9.53
CA LEU A 497 -27.53 26.74 -8.52
C LEU A 497 -27.40 26.21 -7.09
N GLN A 498 -28.05 25.11 -6.76
CA GLN A 498 -28.00 24.50 -5.44
C GLN A 498 -26.61 23.91 -5.11
N SER A 499 -25.89 23.43 -6.12
CA SER A 499 -24.54 22.91 -5.91
C SER A 499 -23.50 24.00 -5.59
N GLY A 500 -23.75 25.24 -6.00
CA GLY A 500 -22.85 26.38 -5.80
C GLY A 500 -21.52 26.25 -6.57
N VAL A 501 -21.48 25.42 -7.61
CA VAL A 501 -20.28 25.31 -8.45
C VAL A 501 -20.09 26.56 -9.31
N ARG A 502 -18.85 26.91 -9.53
CA ARG A 502 -18.48 28.03 -10.40
C ARG A 502 -18.23 27.59 -11.85
N PHE A 503 -17.81 26.36 -12.04
CA PHE A 503 -17.44 25.83 -13.34
C PHE A 503 -18.19 24.53 -13.61
N VAL A 504 -18.64 24.37 -14.85
CA VAL A 504 -19.17 23.12 -15.37
C VAL A 504 -18.23 22.65 -16.48
N LEU A 505 -17.55 21.53 -16.28
CA LEU A 505 -16.63 20.92 -17.23
C LEU A 505 -17.35 19.77 -17.95
N ALA A 506 -17.73 20.01 -19.19
CA ALA A 506 -18.24 18.99 -20.10
C ALA A 506 -17.06 18.28 -20.75
N ASP A 507 -17.01 16.97 -20.61
CA ASP A 507 -16.01 16.09 -21.23
C ASP A 507 -16.42 15.68 -22.65
N CYS A 508 -15.54 14.96 -23.35
CA CYS A 508 -15.76 14.53 -24.73
C CYS A 508 -16.83 13.44 -24.89
N GLU A 509 -17.41 12.96 -23.82
CA GLU A 509 -18.52 11.98 -23.82
C GLU A 509 -19.85 12.63 -23.39
N THR A 510 -19.84 13.93 -23.13
CA THR A 510 -21.05 14.70 -22.86
C THR A 510 -21.93 14.74 -24.10
N THR A 511 -23.15 14.24 -23.97
CA THR A 511 -24.14 14.21 -25.05
C THR A 511 -25.21 15.29 -24.93
N ALA A 512 -25.33 15.91 -23.76
CA ALA A 512 -26.28 16.98 -23.50
C ALA A 512 -25.83 18.30 -24.16
N ASP A 513 -26.78 19.05 -24.72
CA ASP A 513 -26.55 20.44 -25.09
C ASP A 513 -26.51 21.31 -23.82
N MET A 514 -25.30 21.46 -23.27
CA MET A 514 -25.09 22.21 -22.04
C MET A 514 -25.45 23.70 -22.17
N ARG A 515 -25.36 24.27 -23.38
CA ARG A 515 -25.75 25.65 -23.62
C ARG A 515 -27.25 25.83 -23.44
N THR A 516 -28.05 24.94 -23.99
CA THR A 516 -29.51 24.98 -23.82
C THR A 516 -29.90 24.63 -22.38
N LEU A 517 -29.28 23.61 -21.77
CA LEU A 517 -29.60 23.18 -20.41
C LEU A 517 -29.32 24.28 -19.38
N LEU A 518 -28.15 24.89 -19.42
CA LEU A 518 -27.74 25.89 -18.43
C LEU A 518 -28.22 27.30 -18.77
N GLY A 519 -28.27 27.63 -20.07
CA GLY A 519 -28.86 28.87 -20.60
C GLY A 519 -28.41 30.14 -19.86
N PRO A 520 -29.33 30.79 -19.13
CA PRO A 520 -29.05 32.08 -18.49
C PRO A 520 -28.05 32.02 -17.36
N LEU A 521 -27.71 30.82 -16.86
CA LEU A 521 -26.70 30.66 -15.81
C LEU A 521 -25.28 30.82 -16.35
N ILE A 522 -25.08 30.71 -17.68
CA ILE A 522 -23.76 30.76 -18.31
C ILE A 522 -23.30 32.22 -18.42
N ARG A 523 -22.17 32.52 -17.78
CA ARG A 523 -21.48 33.82 -17.91
C ARG A 523 -20.49 33.83 -19.07
N SER A 524 -19.74 32.74 -19.22
CA SER A 524 -18.79 32.57 -20.33
C SER A 524 -18.68 31.11 -20.71
N THR A 525 -18.28 30.86 -21.95
CA THR A 525 -18.05 29.51 -22.50
C THR A 525 -16.67 29.46 -23.13
N HIS A 526 -15.91 28.42 -22.81
CA HIS A 526 -14.60 28.16 -23.38
C HIS A 526 -14.60 26.75 -23.96
N GLU A 527 -14.47 26.64 -25.28
CA GLU A 527 -14.52 25.40 -26.05
C GLU A 527 -13.11 24.90 -26.37
N PHE A 528 -12.90 23.61 -26.24
CA PHE A 528 -11.65 22.91 -26.46
C PHE A 528 -11.92 21.63 -27.29
N GLY A 529 -12.32 21.81 -28.54
CA GLY A 529 -12.75 20.69 -29.39
C GLY A 529 -14.00 20.00 -28.84
N CYS A 530 -13.91 18.75 -28.41
CA CYS A 530 -15.04 18.02 -27.84
C CYS A 530 -15.33 18.35 -26.36
N ALA A 531 -14.39 19.00 -25.64
CA ALA A 531 -14.60 19.41 -24.26
C ALA A 531 -14.93 20.89 -24.14
N ALA A 532 -15.65 21.29 -23.10
CA ALA A 532 -15.97 22.69 -22.86
C ALA A 532 -16.02 23.02 -21.36
N VAL A 533 -15.67 24.25 -21.02
CA VAL A 533 -15.84 24.81 -19.67
C VAL A 533 -16.85 25.94 -19.73
N TYR A 534 -17.88 25.84 -18.91
CA TYR A 534 -18.90 26.87 -18.71
C TYR A 534 -18.66 27.51 -17.35
N GLU A 535 -18.42 28.84 -17.32
CA GLU A 535 -18.48 29.59 -16.08
C GLU A 535 -19.94 29.91 -15.77
N VAL A 536 -20.38 29.61 -14.56
CA VAL A 536 -21.76 29.83 -14.11
C VAL A 536 -21.80 30.81 -12.93
N GLU A 537 -23.02 31.31 -12.67
CA GLU A 537 -23.24 32.30 -11.59
C GLU A 537 -23.01 31.74 -10.18
#